data_d922d7f52d29587abfecd44f1445fe5e
#
_entry.id   d922d7f52d29587abfecd44f1445fe5e
#
_cell.length_a   1.000
_cell.length_b   1.000
_cell.length_c   1.000
_cell.angle_alpha   90.00
_cell.angle_beta   90.00
_cell.angle_gamma   90.00
#
_symmetry.space_group_name_H-M   'P 1'
#
loop_
_entity.id
_entity.type
_entity.pdbx_description
1 polymer ?
#
loop_
_entity_poly.entity_id
_entity_poly.type
_entity_poly.pdbx_seq_one_letter_code
_entity_poly.pdbx_strand_id
1 'polypeptide(L)'
;MQIARLRLGVNIDHVATIRNARGGDHPDPVRAAQIVAEVGGDGITAHLREDRRHIRDEDLRRIQAATDLPLNLEMAATEEMLAIALAHKPHAACIVPEKREERTTEGGLDAAGLHNQLAPICSRLSDAGIRVSLFIEASERQLEAAIRLRAPVVEFHTGEYAHAWADGDAEKIARELKRVSDMAALAVKNGIEPHAGHGLTYDNVQPIAAIPQLAELNIGHYLVGEAVFVGLEHAVRHMRELMDAARPSTSSG
;
A
#
# COMPACT_ATOMS: atom_id res chain seq x y z
N MET A 1 -6.74 -21.68 -14.37
CA MET A 1 -5.72 -20.74 -13.87
C MET A 1 -5.93 -20.63 -12.38
N GLN A 2 -4.97 -21.08 -11.57
CA GLN A 2 -5.08 -21.01 -10.11
C GLN A 2 -5.03 -19.53 -9.74
N ILE A 3 -6.08 -19.02 -9.07
CA ILE A 3 -6.09 -17.65 -8.56
C ILE A 3 -5.06 -17.61 -7.43
N ALA A 4 -4.00 -16.82 -7.61
CA ALA A 4 -3.01 -16.64 -6.56
C ALA A 4 -3.68 -16.02 -5.32
N ARG A 5 -3.21 -16.39 -4.12
CA ARG A 5 -3.66 -15.80 -2.87
C ARG A 5 -3.44 -14.28 -2.91
N LEU A 6 -4.47 -13.52 -2.52
CA LEU A 6 -4.36 -12.07 -2.37
C LEU A 6 -3.43 -11.75 -1.21
N ARG A 7 -2.36 -10.99 -1.46
CA ARG A 7 -1.41 -10.60 -0.43
C ARG A 7 -1.97 -9.48 0.45
N LEU A 8 -1.57 -9.48 1.72
CA LEU A 8 -1.83 -8.42 2.69
C LEU A 8 -0.51 -7.72 3.02
N GLY A 9 -0.31 -6.52 2.49
CA GLY A 9 0.69 -5.57 2.93
C GLY A 9 0.16 -4.78 4.14
N VAL A 10 0.91 -4.76 5.23
CA VAL A 10 0.50 -4.02 6.44
C VAL A 10 1.34 -2.75 6.55
N ASN A 11 0.70 -1.58 6.44
CA ASN A 11 1.35 -0.31 6.69
C ASN A 11 1.42 -0.05 8.20
N ILE A 12 2.64 0.16 8.71
CA ILE A 12 2.93 0.30 10.15
C ILE A 12 3.23 1.74 10.58
N ASP A 13 3.00 2.73 9.74
CA ASP A 13 3.33 4.14 10.00
C ASP A 13 2.70 4.67 11.29
N HIS A 14 1.45 4.31 11.55
CA HIS A 14 0.74 4.82 12.71
C HIS A 14 1.26 4.26 14.04
N VAL A 15 1.96 3.13 14.05
CA VAL A 15 2.73 2.67 15.23
C VAL A 15 3.84 3.69 15.54
N ALA A 16 4.54 4.16 14.51
CA ALA A 16 5.56 5.20 14.66
C ALA A 16 4.94 6.56 15.01
N THR A 17 3.72 6.87 14.53
CA THR A 17 2.97 8.07 14.94
C THR A 17 2.72 8.08 16.45
N ILE A 18 2.25 6.97 17.01
CA ILE A 18 2.03 6.84 18.47
C ILE A 18 3.35 6.98 19.22
N ARG A 19 4.44 6.34 18.77
CA ARG A 19 5.79 6.52 19.33
C ARG A 19 6.19 8.00 19.38
N ASN A 20 6.04 8.68 18.25
CA ASN A 20 6.50 10.06 18.10
C ASN A 20 5.65 11.06 18.89
N ALA A 21 4.38 10.75 19.18
CA ALA A 21 3.50 11.60 19.97
C ALA A 21 4.08 11.91 21.38
N ARG A 22 4.93 11.02 21.91
CA ARG A 22 5.63 11.24 23.20
C ARG A 22 7.14 11.47 23.04
N GLY A 23 7.69 11.35 21.84
CA GLY A 23 9.12 11.53 21.60
C GLY A 23 10.02 10.42 22.16
N GLY A 24 9.46 9.24 22.48
CA GLY A 24 10.20 8.07 22.98
C GLY A 24 10.48 7.02 21.90
N ASP A 25 10.76 5.78 22.36
CA ASP A 25 11.06 4.63 21.49
C ASP A 25 9.94 3.60 21.48
N HIS A 26 8.84 3.84 22.19
CA HIS A 26 7.69 2.93 22.30
C HIS A 26 6.40 3.62 21.83
N PRO A 27 5.53 2.89 21.09
CA PRO A 27 5.71 1.54 20.52
C PRO A 27 6.74 1.50 19.37
N ASP A 28 7.48 0.40 19.26
CA ASP A 28 8.52 0.23 18.23
C ASP A 28 7.91 -0.34 16.92
N PRO A 29 8.04 0.34 15.77
CA PRO A 29 7.61 -0.18 14.48
C PRO A 29 8.25 -1.52 14.10
N VAL A 30 9.47 -1.79 14.58
CA VAL A 30 10.15 -3.07 14.33
C VAL A 30 9.38 -4.23 14.98
N ARG A 31 8.91 -4.05 16.23
CA ARG A 31 8.06 -5.05 16.87
C ARG A 31 6.74 -5.26 16.12
N ALA A 32 6.17 -4.20 15.57
CA ALA A 32 4.97 -4.32 14.74
C ALA A 32 5.22 -5.16 13.49
N ALA A 33 6.35 -4.93 12.80
CA ALA A 33 6.74 -5.72 11.63
C ALA A 33 6.93 -7.20 11.96
N GLN A 34 7.55 -7.53 13.11
CA GLN A 34 7.70 -8.91 13.59
C GLN A 34 6.34 -9.58 13.86
N ILE A 35 5.42 -8.89 14.54
CA ILE A 35 4.06 -9.40 14.78
C ILE A 35 3.36 -9.67 13.45
N VAL A 36 3.43 -8.74 12.49
CA VAL A 36 2.82 -8.93 11.15
C VAL A 36 3.36 -10.19 10.47
N ALA A 37 4.68 -10.44 10.55
CA ALA A 37 5.31 -11.63 9.99
C ALA A 37 4.79 -12.93 10.65
N GLU A 38 4.58 -12.92 11.97
CA GLU A 38 4.10 -14.09 12.73
C GLU A 38 2.64 -14.44 12.46
N VAL A 39 1.83 -13.46 12.03
CA VAL A 39 0.37 -13.63 11.95
C VAL A 39 -0.19 -13.67 10.52
N GLY A 40 0.66 -13.80 9.53
CA GLY A 40 0.25 -14.05 8.16
C GLY A 40 0.07 -12.80 7.28
N GLY A 41 0.71 -11.68 7.65
CA GLY A 41 0.97 -10.60 6.71
C GLY A 41 1.96 -11.05 5.63
N ASP A 42 1.81 -10.55 4.43
CA ASP A 42 2.63 -10.94 3.28
C ASP A 42 3.70 -9.89 2.95
N GLY A 43 3.62 -8.70 3.54
CA GLY A 43 4.58 -7.61 3.37
C GLY A 43 4.42 -6.51 4.41
N ILE A 44 5.46 -5.72 4.57
CA ILE A 44 5.45 -4.50 5.39
C ILE A 44 5.46 -3.29 4.47
N THR A 45 4.54 -2.37 4.70
CA THR A 45 4.57 -1.05 4.06
C THR A 45 4.97 0.00 5.10
N ALA A 46 5.92 0.85 4.75
CA ALA A 46 6.38 1.94 5.59
C ALA A 46 6.62 3.19 4.75
N HIS A 47 6.02 4.30 5.13
CA HIS A 47 6.15 5.57 4.44
C HIS A 47 7.18 6.46 5.14
N LEU A 48 8.34 6.62 4.53
CA LEU A 48 9.31 7.62 4.97
C LEU A 48 8.95 8.97 4.34
N ARG A 49 8.21 9.79 5.06
CA ARG A 49 7.85 11.13 4.60
C ARG A 49 9.04 12.08 4.67
N GLU A 50 9.05 13.10 3.80
CA GLU A 50 10.08 14.15 3.82
C GLU A 50 10.19 14.85 5.19
N ASP A 51 9.07 15.01 5.91
CA ASP A 51 9.03 15.66 7.23
C ASP A 51 9.27 14.71 8.42
N ARG A 52 9.48 13.41 8.15
CA ARG A 52 9.77 12.37 9.19
C ARG A 52 8.73 12.34 10.33
N ARG A 53 7.47 12.71 10.08
CA ARG A 53 6.43 12.78 11.12
C ARG A 53 6.12 11.45 11.80
N HIS A 54 6.43 10.31 11.18
CA HIS A 54 6.25 8.96 11.74
C HIS A 54 7.48 8.07 11.56
N ILE A 55 7.64 7.35 10.46
CA ILE A 55 8.82 6.53 10.17
C ILE A 55 10.07 7.42 10.10
N ARG A 56 11.17 6.95 10.69
CA ARG A 56 12.49 7.58 10.68
C ARG A 56 13.44 6.79 9.78
N ASP A 57 14.51 7.41 9.32
CA ASP A 57 15.49 6.78 8.43
C ASP A 57 16.06 5.48 9.02
N GLU A 58 16.34 5.47 10.32
CA GLU A 58 16.84 4.27 11.02
C GLU A 58 15.83 3.13 11.11
N ASP A 59 14.51 3.42 11.10
CA ASP A 59 13.46 2.40 11.18
C ASP A 59 13.52 1.47 9.97
N LEU A 60 13.78 2.01 8.76
CA LEU A 60 13.84 1.22 7.54
C LEU A 60 14.86 0.09 7.64
N ARG A 61 16.09 0.42 8.05
CA ARG A 61 17.17 -0.56 8.23
C ARG A 61 16.82 -1.58 9.31
N ARG A 62 16.23 -1.13 10.43
CA ARG A 62 15.86 -1.99 11.56
C ARG A 62 14.73 -2.95 11.19
N ILE A 63 13.74 -2.49 10.43
CA ILE A 63 12.64 -3.32 9.91
C ILE A 63 13.19 -4.40 8.97
N GLN A 64 14.02 -4.02 7.98
CA GLN A 64 14.63 -4.97 7.04
C GLN A 64 15.51 -6.02 7.73
N ALA A 65 16.15 -5.68 8.85
CA ALA A 65 16.97 -6.63 9.62
C ALA A 65 16.14 -7.53 10.56
N ALA A 66 14.90 -7.19 10.86
CA ALA A 66 14.07 -7.86 11.86
C ALA A 66 13.08 -8.85 11.30
N THR A 67 12.83 -8.86 9.99
CA THR A 67 11.87 -9.75 9.34
C THR A 67 12.29 -10.05 7.89
N ASP A 68 11.94 -11.23 7.39
CA ASP A 68 12.14 -11.64 5.99
C ASP A 68 10.99 -11.15 5.08
N LEU A 69 9.96 -10.50 5.64
CA LEU A 69 8.89 -9.95 4.83
C LEU A 69 9.41 -8.85 3.89
N PRO A 70 8.93 -8.80 2.65
CA PRO A 70 9.29 -7.74 1.71
C PRO A 70 8.86 -6.38 2.26
N LEU A 71 9.79 -5.40 2.24
CA LEU A 71 9.51 -4.02 2.56
C LEU A 71 9.07 -3.28 1.30
N ASN A 72 7.87 -2.71 1.33
CA ASN A 72 7.38 -1.71 0.39
C ASN A 72 7.60 -0.32 0.99
N LEU A 73 8.56 0.43 0.46
CA LEU A 73 8.86 1.80 0.89
C LEU A 73 7.95 2.79 0.15
N GLU A 74 7.03 3.43 0.87
CA GLU A 74 6.32 4.59 0.31
C GLU A 74 7.19 5.83 0.42
N MET A 75 7.25 6.62 -0.67
CA MET A 75 8.12 7.78 -0.76
C MET A 75 7.61 8.85 -1.72
N ALA A 76 7.95 10.10 -1.45
CA ALA A 76 7.78 11.19 -2.40
C ALA A 76 8.74 11.06 -3.60
N ALA A 77 8.35 11.64 -4.75
CA ALA A 77 9.17 11.68 -5.95
C ALA A 77 10.24 12.79 -5.88
N THR A 78 11.19 12.68 -4.93
CA THR A 78 12.28 13.64 -4.75
C THR A 78 13.64 12.97 -4.82
N GLU A 79 14.69 13.74 -5.11
CA GLU A 79 16.07 13.21 -5.16
C GLU A 79 16.56 12.71 -3.80
N GLU A 80 16.11 13.33 -2.70
CA GLU A 80 16.43 12.87 -1.35
C GLU A 80 15.87 11.47 -1.11
N MET A 81 14.56 11.27 -1.35
CA MET A 81 13.91 9.98 -1.15
C MET A 81 14.46 8.91 -2.09
N LEU A 82 14.76 9.27 -3.33
CA LEU A 82 15.41 8.37 -4.26
C LEU A 82 16.79 7.92 -3.74
N ALA A 83 17.62 8.84 -3.24
CA ALA A 83 18.93 8.48 -2.67
C ALA A 83 18.80 7.51 -1.49
N ILE A 84 17.81 7.72 -0.62
CA ILE A 84 17.50 6.83 0.51
C ILE A 84 17.05 5.45 0.01
N ALA A 85 16.12 5.39 -0.94
CA ALA A 85 15.67 4.13 -1.52
C ALA A 85 16.82 3.33 -2.15
N LEU A 86 17.71 4.01 -2.90
CA LEU A 86 18.90 3.38 -3.52
C LEU A 86 19.89 2.86 -2.47
N ALA A 87 20.01 3.53 -1.32
CA ALA A 87 20.88 3.10 -0.22
C ALA A 87 20.31 1.89 0.55
N HIS A 88 19.01 1.88 0.81
CA HIS A 88 18.34 0.83 1.58
C HIS A 88 17.94 -0.39 0.74
N LYS A 89 17.75 -0.21 -0.57
CA LYS A 89 17.30 -1.24 -1.51
C LYS A 89 16.12 -2.06 -0.99
N PRO A 90 14.98 -1.41 -0.72
CA PRO A 90 13.76 -2.13 -0.34
C PRO A 90 13.32 -3.07 -1.47
N HIS A 91 12.45 -4.04 -1.17
CA HIS A 91 11.86 -4.92 -2.18
C HIS A 91 11.07 -4.13 -3.23
N ALA A 92 10.31 -3.14 -2.78
CA ALA A 92 9.56 -2.24 -3.65
C ALA A 92 9.63 -0.78 -3.13
N ALA A 93 9.46 0.17 -4.04
CA ALA A 93 9.26 1.57 -3.73
C ALA A 93 7.96 2.04 -4.38
N CYS A 94 7.00 2.43 -3.56
CA CYS A 94 5.73 3.00 -3.99
C CYS A 94 5.82 4.52 -3.98
N ILE A 95 5.72 5.14 -5.15
CA ILE A 95 5.76 6.61 -5.26
C ILE A 95 4.36 7.15 -4.99
N VAL A 96 4.27 7.98 -3.94
CA VAL A 96 3.02 8.58 -3.46
C VAL A 96 3.07 10.10 -3.54
N PRO A 97 1.92 10.81 -3.65
CA PRO A 97 1.91 12.24 -3.52
C PRO A 97 2.16 12.64 -2.06
N GLU A 98 3.02 13.64 -1.85
CA GLU A 98 3.20 14.27 -0.54
C GLU A 98 2.98 15.78 -0.65
N LYS A 99 2.00 16.28 0.10
CA LYS A 99 1.86 17.70 0.36
C LYS A 99 2.05 17.94 1.85
N ARG A 100 2.88 18.91 2.21
CA ARG A 100 3.20 19.20 3.63
C ARG A 100 1.99 19.49 4.48
N GLU A 101 0.93 20.04 3.89
CA GLU A 101 -0.29 20.45 4.58
C GLU A 101 -1.29 19.28 4.77
N GLU A 102 -1.14 18.18 4.07
CA GLU A 102 -2.02 17.01 4.20
C GLU A 102 -1.64 16.16 5.40
N ARG A 103 -2.64 15.78 6.21
CA ARG A 103 -2.42 14.87 7.37
C ARG A 103 -2.20 13.43 6.92
N THR A 104 -2.85 13.04 5.84
CA THR A 104 -2.75 11.74 5.17
C THR A 104 -2.60 11.95 3.68
N THR A 105 -2.19 10.92 2.94
CA THR A 105 -2.18 10.95 1.48
C THR A 105 -3.63 10.89 0.98
N GLU A 106 -4.19 12.03 0.62
CA GLU A 106 -5.53 12.12 0.02
C GLU A 106 -5.42 12.20 -1.49
N GLY A 107 -5.99 11.21 -2.20
CA GLY A 107 -5.91 11.09 -3.64
C GLY A 107 -4.64 10.45 -4.16
N GLY A 108 -4.68 10.00 -5.42
CA GLY A 108 -3.55 9.36 -6.08
C GLY A 108 -2.55 10.37 -6.67
N LEU A 109 -1.34 9.89 -6.93
CA LEU A 109 -0.30 10.60 -7.64
C LEU A 109 -0.76 10.97 -9.06
N ASP A 110 -0.60 12.21 -9.51
CA ASP A 110 -0.82 12.58 -10.91
C ASP A 110 0.38 12.15 -11.78
N ALA A 111 0.49 10.85 -12.01
CA ALA A 111 1.57 10.26 -12.80
C ALA A 111 1.58 10.79 -14.24
N ALA A 112 0.44 11.15 -14.79
CA ALA A 112 0.33 11.70 -16.13
C ALA A 112 0.85 13.14 -16.20
N GLY A 113 0.54 13.98 -15.21
CA GLY A 113 1.02 15.37 -15.14
C GLY A 113 2.49 15.47 -14.77
N LEU A 114 2.98 14.54 -13.95
CA LEU A 114 4.36 14.52 -13.43
C LEU A 114 5.29 13.59 -14.22
N HIS A 115 4.90 13.13 -15.41
CA HIS A 115 5.63 12.09 -16.17
C HIS A 115 7.14 12.40 -16.32
N ASN A 116 7.49 13.62 -16.69
CA ASN A 116 8.89 14.01 -16.91
C ASN A 116 9.72 14.02 -15.61
N GLN A 117 9.08 14.28 -14.48
CA GLN A 117 9.72 14.22 -13.16
C GLN A 117 9.89 12.77 -12.70
N LEU A 118 8.88 11.95 -12.94
CA LEU A 118 8.86 10.55 -12.50
C LEU A 118 9.75 9.63 -13.31
N ALA A 119 9.89 9.87 -14.62
CA ALA A 119 10.62 8.98 -15.51
C ALA A 119 12.07 8.69 -15.06
N PRO A 120 12.91 9.69 -14.71
CA PRO A 120 14.27 9.42 -14.24
C PRO A 120 14.30 8.71 -12.89
N ILE A 121 13.33 8.96 -11.99
CA ILE A 121 13.23 8.31 -10.69
C ILE A 121 12.86 6.84 -10.87
N CYS A 122 11.84 6.54 -11.65
CA CYS A 122 11.42 5.17 -11.95
C CYS A 122 12.55 4.37 -12.61
N SER A 123 13.27 4.96 -13.57
CA SER A 123 14.41 4.30 -14.23
C SER A 123 15.50 3.94 -13.22
N ARG A 124 15.94 4.90 -12.40
CA ARG A 124 17.02 4.68 -11.42
C ARG A 124 16.64 3.64 -10.34
N LEU A 125 15.39 3.63 -9.88
CA LEU A 125 14.90 2.60 -8.96
C LEU A 125 14.93 1.22 -9.64
N SER A 126 14.41 1.11 -10.86
CA SER A 126 14.38 -0.14 -11.62
C SER A 126 15.76 -0.66 -11.93
N ASP A 127 16.71 0.21 -12.33
CA ASP A 127 18.12 -0.13 -12.62
C ASP A 127 18.85 -0.67 -11.36
N ALA A 128 18.41 -0.24 -10.17
CA ALA A 128 18.90 -0.74 -8.89
C ALA A 128 18.24 -2.05 -8.44
N GLY A 129 17.29 -2.61 -9.22
CA GLY A 129 16.54 -3.81 -8.90
C GLY A 129 15.40 -3.59 -7.90
N ILE A 130 15.01 -2.33 -7.64
CA ILE A 130 13.90 -1.99 -6.77
C ILE A 130 12.61 -2.01 -7.60
N ARG A 131 11.61 -2.72 -7.13
CA ARG A 131 10.32 -2.85 -7.80
C ARG A 131 9.51 -1.56 -7.66
N VAL A 132 9.29 -0.84 -8.76
CA VAL A 132 8.56 0.44 -8.75
C VAL A 132 7.05 0.21 -8.69
N SER A 133 6.37 0.87 -7.77
CA SER A 133 4.91 1.00 -7.70
C SER A 133 4.51 2.47 -7.78
N LEU A 134 3.36 2.76 -8.38
CA LEU A 134 2.78 4.09 -8.41
C LEU A 134 1.40 4.08 -7.75
N PHE A 135 1.24 4.88 -6.70
CA PHE A 135 -0.04 5.07 -6.01
C PHE A 135 -0.91 6.06 -6.79
N ILE A 136 -1.87 5.57 -7.57
CA ILE A 136 -2.63 6.36 -8.54
C ILE A 136 -4.14 6.21 -8.38
N GLU A 137 -4.89 7.18 -8.89
CA GLU A 137 -6.32 6.99 -9.09
C GLU A 137 -6.61 5.90 -10.12
N ALA A 138 -7.68 5.13 -9.90
CA ALA A 138 -8.13 4.10 -10.83
C ALA A 138 -8.76 4.75 -12.07
N SER A 139 -7.92 5.25 -12.98
CA SER A 139 -8.33 5.88 -14.26
C SER A 139 -7.41 5.48 -15.40
N GLU A 140 -7.95 5.40 -16.61
CA GLU A 140 -7.17 5.07 -17.81
C GLU A 140 -6.00 6.02 -18.01
N ARG A 141 -6.20 7.33 -17.80
CA ARG A 141 -5.15 8.35 -17.95
C ARG A 141 -3.94 8.08 -17.04
N GLN A 142 -4.18 7.70 -15.79
CA GLN A 142 -3.10 7.43 -14.84
C GLN A 142 -2.44 6.08 -15.12
N LEU A 143 -3.23 5.07 -15.48
CA LEU A 143 -2.70 3.76 -15.84
C LEU A 143 -1.83 3.83 -17.12
N GLU A 144 -2.25 4.57 -18.14
CA GLU A 144 -1.43 4.80 -19.32
C GLU A 144 -0.10 5.49 -19.00
N ALA A 145 -0.12 6.42 -18.04
CA ALA A 145 1.12 7.05 -17.58
C ALA A 145 2.04 6.03 -16.89
N ALA A 146 1.50 5.17 -16.04
CA ALA A 146 2.26 4.09 -15.40
C ALA A 146 2.88 3.12 -16.43
N ILE A 147 2.13 2.76 -17.48
CA ILE A 147 2.64 1.95 -18.60
C ILE A 147 3.84 2.64 -19.27
N ARG A 148 3.72 3.92 -19.59
CA ARG A 148 4.81 4.71 -20.22
C ARG A 148 6.03 4.86 -19.30
N LEU A 149 5.81 4.95 -17.99
CA LEU A 149 6.87 4.97 -16.97
C LEU A 149 7.49 3.57 -16.73
N ARG A 150 6.94 2.52 -17.35
CA ARG A 150 7.36 1.12 -17.19
C ARG A 150 7.30 0.65 -15.73
N ALA A 151 6.36 1.17 -14.96
CA ALA A 151 6.14 0.72 -13.61
C ALA A 151 5.53 -0.69 -13.64
N PRO A 152 6.16 -1.71 -13.01
CA PRO A 152 5.63 -3.07 -13.00
C PRO A 152 4.42 -3.23 -12.08
N VAL A 153 4.16 -2.26 -11.22
CA VAL A 153 3.08 -2.27 -10.23
C VAL A 153 2.36 -0.92 -10.23
N VAL A 154 1.05 -0.96 -10.03
CA VAL A 154 0.25 0.20 -9.62
C VAL A 154 -0.53 -0.15 -8.38
N GLU A 155 -0.68 0.81 -7.47
CA GLU A 155 -1.59 0.71 -6.34
C GLU A 155 -2.73 1.70 -6.55
N PHE A 156 -3.95 1.16 -6.70
CA PHE A 156 -5.14 1.98 -6.90
C PHE A 156 -5.65 2.52 -5.56
N HIS A 157 -5.80 3.84 -5.50
CA HIS A 157 -6.38 4.54 -4.38
C HIS A 157 -7.85 4.19 -4.20
N THR A 158 -8.24 3.68 -3.02
CA THR A 158 -9.62 3.28 -2.69
C THR A 158 -10.34 4.26 -1.76
N GLY A 159 -9.80 5.47 -1.55
CA GLY A 159 -10.38 6.45 -0.62
C GLY A 159 -11.80 6.88 -0.98
N GLU A 160 -12.09 7.14 -2.27
CA GLU A 160 -13.45 7.50 -2.70
C GLU A 160 -14.47 6.38 -2.46
N TYR A 161 -14.05 5.11 -2.64
CA TYR A 161 -14.86 3.95 -2.26
C TYR A 161 -15.11 3.90 -0.76
N ALA A 162 -14.06 4.12 0.04
CA ALA A 162 -14.16 4.11 1.50
C ALA A 162 -15.05 5.24 2.03
N HIS A 163 -14.94 6.45 1.47
CA HIS A 163 -15.83 7.57 1.80
C HIS A 163 -17.29 7.26 1.45
N ALA A 164 -17.53 6.73 0.24
CA ALA A 164 -18.88 6.33 -0.16
C ALA A 164 -19.48 5.28 0.79
N TRP A 165 -18.63 4.34 1.25
CA TRP A 165 -19.05 3.34 2.23
C TRP A 165 -19.45 3.96 3.57
N ALA A 166 -18.64 4.88 4.08
CA ALA A 166 -18.93 5.59 5.33
C ALA A 166 -20.21 6.45 5.25
N ASP A 167 -20.47 7.04 4.07
CA ASP A 167 -21.67 7.84 3.80
C ASP A 167 -22.92 6.96 3.55
N GLY A 168 -22.78 5.65 3.35
CA GLY A 168 -23.88 4.73 3.00
C GLY A 168 -24.41 4.93 1.57
N ASP A 169 -23.64 5.55 0.67
CA ASP A 169 -24.03 5.83 -0.72
C ASP A 169 -23.81 4.58 -1.60
N ALA A 170 -24.85 3.73 -1.68
CA ALA A 170 -24.79 2.48 -2.42
C ALA A 170 -24.47 2.65 -3.91
N GLU A 171 -24.96 3.72 -4.54
CA GLU A 171 -24.68 3.98 -5.97
C GLU A 171 -23.21 4.37 -6.18
N LYS A 172 -22.67 5.22 -5.31
CA LYS A 172 -21.25 5.62 -5.36
C LYS A 172 -20.37 4.43 -5.03
N ILE A 173 -20.71 3.62 -4.02
CA ILE A 173 -19.98 2.37 -3.69
C ILE A 173 -19.86 1.46 -4.92
N ALA A 174 -20.99 1.17 -5.57
CA ALA A 174 -21.01 0.30 -6.75
C ALA A 174 -20.18 0.87 -7.91
N ARG A 175 -20.26 2.19 -8.14
CA ARG A 175 -19.50 2.88 -9.19
C ARG A 175 -17.99 2.82 -8.92
N GLU A 176 -17.55 3.12 -7.69
CA GLU A 176 -16.14 3.12 -7.33
C GLU A 176 -15.55 1.71 -7.32
N LEU A 177 -16.29 0.71 -6.83
CA LEU A 177 -15.90 -0.69 -6.91
C LEU A 177 -15.71 -1.14 -8.36
N LYS A 178 -16.66 -0.79 -9.24
CA LYS A 178 -16.55 -1.08 -10.67
C LYS A 178 -15.33 -0.40 -11.29
N ARG A 179 -15.07 0.86 -10.94
CA ARG A 179 -13.93 1.64 -11.44
C ARG A 179 -12.60 0.94 -11.09
N VAL A 180 -12.43 0.51 -9.85
CA VAL A 180 -11.23 -0.23 -9.41
C VAL A 180 -11.12 -1.57 -10.14
N SER A 181 -12.23 -2.32 -10.27
CA SER A 181 -12.25 -3.60 -10.95
C SER A 181 -11.89 -3.50 -12.43
N ASP A 182 -12.45 -2.52 -13.15
CA ASP A 182 -12.16 -2.30 -14.57
C ASP A 182 -10.69 -1.94 -14.78
N MET A 183 -10.13 -1.07 -13.94
CA MET A 183 -8.73 -0.65 -14.03
C MET A 183 -7.78 -1.77 -13.62
N ALA A 184 -8.12 -2.60 -12.64
CA ALA A 184 -7.33 -3.78 -12.30
C ALA A 184 -7.26 -4.78 -13.47
N ALA A 185 -8.39 -5.01 -14.15
CA ALA A 185 -8.41 -5.86 -15.35
C ALA A 185 -7.57 -5.27 -16.50
N LEU A 186 -7.64 -3.96 -16.69
CA LEU A 186 -6.86 -3.27 -17.72
C LEU A 186 -5.35 -3.28 -17.38
N ALA A 187 -4.96 -3.13 -16.11
CA ALA A 187 -3.58 -3.22 -15.65
C ALA A 187 -2.98 -4.60 -15.98
N VAL A 188 -3.67 -5.68 -15.61
CA VAL A 188 -3.23 -7.05 -15.90
C VAL A 188 -3.10 -7.29 -17.41
N LYS A 189 -4.04 -6.79 -18.23
CA LYS A 189 -3.97 -6.88 -19.68
C LYS A 189 -2.72 -6.23 -20.27
N ASN A 190 -2.20 -5.21 -19.60
CA ASN A 190 -0.97 -4.48 -19.98
C ASN A 190 0.29 -4.99 -19.26
N GLY A 191 0.22 -6.11 -18.55
CA GLY A 191 1.37 -6.71 -17.86
C GLY A 191 1.78 -5.98 -16.58
N ILE A 192 0.89 -5.16 -16.01
CA ILE A 192 1.09 -4.46 -14.73
C ILE A 192 0.35 -5.20 -13.63
N GLU A 193 1.00 -5.42 -12.50
CA GLU A 193 0.38 -6.02 -11.32
C GLU A 193 -0.41 -4.96 -10.54
N PRO A 194 -1.75 -5.10 -10.39
CA PRO A 194 -2.54 -4.15 -9.64
C PRO A 194 -2.60 -4.51 -8.15
N HIS A 195 -2.32 -3.52 -7.32
CA HIS A 195 -2.58 -3.49 -5.89
C HIS A 195 -3.71 -2.49 -5.62
N ALA A 196 -4.23 -2.46 -4.39
CA ALA A 196 -5.17 -1.44 -3.95
C ALA A 196 -4.98 -1.13 -2.46
N GLY A 197 -5.32 0.07 -2.05
CA GLY A 197 -5.16 0.48 -0.66
C GLY A 197 -5.79 1.84 -0.37
N HIS A 198 -5.72 2.20 0.90
CA HIS A 198 -6.23 3.40 1.52
C HIS A 198 -7.73 3.35 1.87
N GLY A 199 -8.03 3.52 3.15
CA GLY A 199 -9.40 3.59 3.67
C GLY A 199 -10.12 2.25 3.84
N LEU A 200 -9.42 1.12 3.65
CA LEU A 200 -10.00 -0.21 3.84
C LEU A 200 -10.13 -0.57 5.32
N THR A 201 -11.31 -1.12 5.68
CA THR A 201 -11.73 -1.54 7.02
C THR A 201 -12.28 -2.96 6.97
N TYR A 202 -12.64 -3.53 8.12
CA TYR A 202 -13.32 -4.85 8.15
C TYR A 202 -14.64 -4.85 7.39
N ASP A 203 -15.38 -3.73 7.44
CA ASP A 203 -16.72 -3.64 6.85
C ASP A 203 -16.68 -3.53 5.32
N ASN A 204 -15.63 -2.93 4.75
CA ASN A 204 -15.58 -2.60 3.33
C ASN A 204 -14.52 -3.38 2.52
N VAL A 205 -13.65 -4.18 3.17
CA VAL A 205 -12.55 -4.86 2.49
C VAL A 205 -13.00 -5.98 1.54
N GLN A 206 -14.05 -6.72 1.89
CA GLN A 206 -14.42 -7.93 1.16
C GLN A 206 -14.79 -7.68 -0.32
N PRO A 207 -15.58 -6.65 -0.69
CA PRO A 207 -15.86 -6.37 -2.10
C PRO A 207 -14.60 -6.05 -2.92
N ILE A 208 -13.64 -5.33 -2.34
CA ILE A 208 -12.35 -5.04 -2.99
C ILE A 208 -11.50 -6.31 -3.07
N ALA A 209 -11.41 -7.09 -1.99
CA ALA A 209 -10.68 -8.35 -1.97
C ALA A 209 -11.22 -9.37 -2.97
N ALA A 210 -12.50 -9.33 -3.30
CA ALA A 210 -13.14 -10.21 -4.28
C ALA A 210 -12.73 -9.91 -5.74
N ILE A 211 -12.11 -8.77 -6.04
CA ILE A 211 -11.65 -8.42 -7.40
C ILE A 211 -10.50 -9.36 -7.79
N PRO A 212 -10.69 -10.29 -8.75
CA PRO A 212 -9.75 -11.38 -8.98
C PRO A 212 -8.39 -10.95 -9.52
N GLN A 213 -8.31 -9.77 -10.12
CA GLN A 213 -7.08 -9.23 -10.70
C GLN A 213 -6.16 -8.59 -9.68
N LEU A 214 -6.67 -8.13 -8.53
CA LEU A 214 -5.84 -7.55 -7.50
C LEU A 214 -4.89 -8.59 -6.91
N ALA A 215 -3.62 -8.24 -6.80
CA ALA A 215 -2.57 -9.10 -6.27
C ALA A 215 -2.26 -8.83 -4.80
N GLU A 216 -2.52 -7.60 -4.32
CA GLU A 216 -2.19 -7.16 -2.97
C GLU A 216 -3.13 -6.05 -2.49
N LEU A 217 -3.43 -6.04 -1.20
CA LEU A 217 -4.05 -4.90 -0.51
C LEU A 217 -3.08 -4.35 0.53
N ASN A 218 -2.88 -3.01 0.52
CA ASN A 218 -2.07 -2.31 1.52
C ASN A 218 -2.99 -1.59 2.52
N ILE A 219 -2.93 -2.02 3.79
CA ILE A 219 -3.85 -1.55 4.84
C ILE A 219 -3.05 -1.15 6.08
N GLY A 220 -3.27 0.06 6.59
CA GLY A 220 -2.49 0.57 7.73
C GLY A 220 -3.33 1.20 8.82
N HIS A 221 -3.85 2.42 8.59
CA HIS A 221 -4.50 3.23 9.61
C HIS A 221 -5.54 2.46 10.42
N TYR A 222 -6.44 1.75 9.74
CA TYR A 222 -7.50 0.99 10.38
C TYR A 222 -6.96 -0.14 11.28
N LEU A 223 -5.97 -0.91 10.79
CA LEU A 223 -5.38 -2.03 11.56
C LEU A 223 -4.68 -1.54 12.83
N VAL A 224 -3.96 -0.42 12.77
CA VAL A 224 -3.31 0.15 13.96
C VAL A 224 -4.35 0.76 14.90
N GLY A 225 -5.41 1.36 14.38
CA GLY A 225 -6.54 1.86 15.17
C GLY A 225 -7.24 0.73 15.93
N GLU A 226 -7.61 -0.36 15.25
CA GLU A 226 -8.22 -1.55 15.86
C GLU A 226 -7.28 -2.22 16.87
N ALA A 227 -5.98 -2.21 16.60
CA ALA A 227 -4.98 -2.79 17.48
C ALA A 227 -4.96 -2.15 18.89
N VAL A 228 -5.44 -0.92 19.05
CA VAL A 228 -5.59 -0.26 20.35
C VAL A 228 -6.60 -1.00 21.24
N PHE A 229 -7.60 -1.62 20.64
CA PHE A 229 -8.70 -2.32 21.34
C PHE A 229 -8.46 -3.83 21.45
N VAL A 230 -7.92 -4.44 20.40
CA VAL A 230 -7.85 -5.93 20.30
C VAL A 230 -6.43 -6.47 20.19
N GLY A 231 -5.42 -5.61 20.08
CA GLY A 231 -4.04 -5.99 19.82
C GLY A 231 -3.77 -6.17 18.31
N LEU A 232 -2.53 -5.89 17.88
CA LEU A 232 -2.14 -5.90 16.47
C LEU A 232 -2.23 -7.31 15.85
N GLU A 233 -1.87 -8.33 16.61
CA GLU A 233 -1.96 -9.72 16.18
C GLU A 233 -3.39 -10.08 15.74
N HIS A 234 -4.38 -9.78 16.59
CA HIS A 234 -5.78 -10.06 16.31
C HIS A 234 -6.27 -9.22 15.12
N ALA A 235 -5.93 -7.93 15.09
CA ALA A 235 -6.36 -7.04 14.02
C ALA A 235 -5.89 -7.53 12.64
N VAL A 236 -4.63 -7.95 12.52
CA VAL A 236 -4.08 -8.46 11.25
C VAL A 236 -4.68 -9.82 10.89
N ARG A 237 -4.82 -10.75 11.83
CA ARG A 237 -5.45 -12.06 11.58
C ARG A 237 -6.88 -11.92 11.07
N HIS A 238 -7.67 -11.09 11.72
CA HIS A 238 -9.06 -10.90 11.32
C HIS A 238 -9.19 -10.27 9.93
N MET A 239 -8.37 -9.28 9.62
CA MET A 239 -8.31 -8.74 8.26
C MET A 239 -7.94 -9.82 7.23
N ARG A 240 -6.96 -10.67 7.54
CA ARG A 240 -6.57 -11.78 6.67
C ARG A 240 -7.72 -12.77 6.44
N GLU A 241 -8.45 -13.14 7.50
CA GLU A 241 -9.62 -14.02 7.42
C GLU A 241 -10.71 -13.45 6.51
N LEU A 242 -11.01 -12.15 6.62
CA LEU A 242 -11.98 -11.48 5.76
C LEU A 242 -11.55 -11.47 4.29
N MET A 243 -10.28 -11.23 4.02
CA MET A 243 -9.74 -11.27 2.66
C MET A 243 -9.77 -12.68 2.08
N ASP A 244 -9.43 -13.71 2.87
CA ASP A 244 -9.47 -15.11 2.44
C ASP A 244 -10.91 -15.60 2.21
N ALA A 245 -11.86 -15.16 3.04
CA ALA A 245 -13.28 -15.47 2.86
C ALA A 245 -13.86 -14.86 1.59
N ALA A 246 -13.40 -13.66 1.19
CA ALA A 246 -13.82 -13.01 -0.06
C ALA A 246 -13.25 -13.70 -1.31
N ARG A 247 -12.13 -14.42 -1.18
CA ARG A 247 -11.44 -15.12 -2.26
C ARG A 247 -11.03 -16.53 -1.81
N PRO A 248 -12.01 -17.43 -1.63
CA PRO A 248 -11.70 -18.79 -1.23
C PRO A 248 -10.80 -19.44 -2.27
N SER A 249 -9.69 -20.02 -1.81
CA SER A 249 -8.87 -20.87 -2.68
C SER A 249 -9.75 -21.97 -3.23
N THR A 250 -9.84 -22.12 -4.54
CA THR A 250 -10.41 -23.32 -5.13
C THR A 250 -9.49 -24.49 -4.81
N SER A 251 -9.61 -25.04 -3.60
CA SER A 251 -9.09 -26.37 -3.32
C SER A 251 -9.91 -27.33 -4.17
N SER A 252 -9.36 -27.75 -5.29
CA SER A 252 -9.82 -28.88 -6.06
C SER A 252 -9.93 -30.10 -5.14
N GLY A 253 -11.16 -30.59 -4.96
CA GLY A 253 -11.38 -31.94 -4.43
C GLY A 253 -10.77 -33.00 -5.36
#